data_ec8cb549b3f8016d190ccd9bf855b95e
#
_entry.id   ec8cb549b3f8016d190ccd9bf855b95e
#
_cell.length_a   1.000
_cell.length_b   1.000
_cell.length_c   1.000
_cell.angle_alpha   90.00
_cell.angle_beta   90.00
_cell.angle_gamma   90.00
#
_symmetry.space_group_name_H-M   'P 1'
#
loop_
_entity.id
_entity.type
_entity.pdbx_description
1 polymer ?
#
loop_
_entity_poly.entity_id
_entity_poly.type
_entity_poly.pdbx_seq_one_letter_code
_entity_poly.pdbx_strand_id
1 'polypeptide(L)'
;MKILQINSHYNQGGAARIVACIHRQLLEDGEESYVVYGRGTGEEEKNVIRIDKNYEVYLSALLCRITGLNGWWNQKAARRLTALMDEIQPDIVHIHTLHGYYMNFQILWNYLNKHDIPCV
;
A
#
# COMPACT_ATOMS: atom_id res chain seq x y z
N MET A 1 14.13 -13.12 -1.28
CA MET A 1 14.00 -11.62 -1.21
C MET A 1 12.61 -11.27 -0.71
N LYS A 2 12.47 -10.25 0.10
CA LYS A 2 11.18 -9.79 0.62
C LYS A 2 10.71 -8.58 -0.19
N ILE A 3 9.61 -8.74 -0.91
CA ILE A 3 9.08 -7.72 -1.82
C ILE A 3 7.74 -7.25 -1.27
N LEU A 4 7.61 -5.95 -1.01
CA LEU A 4 6.37 -5.32 -0.61
C LEU A 4 5.78 -4.52 -1.77
N GLN A 5 4.60 -4.90 -2.23
CA GLN A 5 3.85 -4.17 -3.24
C GLN A 5 2.79 -3.28 -2.59
N ILE A 6 2.68 -2.04 -3.04
CA ILE A 6 1.70 -1.07 -2.54
C ILE A 6 0.80 -0.63 -3.69
N ASN A 7 -0.51 -0.77 -3.51
CA ASN A 7 -1.50 -0.34 -4.49
C ASN A 7 -2.78 0.18 -3.83
N SER A 8 -3.59 0.92 -4.57
CA SER A 8 -4.89 1.39 -4.07
C SER A 8 -5.89 0.26 -3.88
N HIS A 9 -5.93 -0.71 -4.77
CA HIS A 9 -6.85 -1.85 -4.75
C HIS A 9 -6.08 -3.17 -4.94
N TYR A 10 -6.71 -4.29 -4.59
CA TYR A 10 -6.19 -5.63 -4.87
C TYR A 10 -7.19 -6.42 -5.72
N ASN A 11 -6.69 -7.00 -6.81
CA ASN A 11 -7.44 -7.84 -7.78
C ASN A 11 -8.73 -7.24 -8.35
N GLN A 12 -8.90 -5.92 -8.27
CA GLN A 12 -10.06 -5.19 -8.79
C GLN A 12 -9.60 -4.08 -9.75
N GLY A 13 -9.89 -4.24 -11.04
CA GLY A 13 -9.45 -3.32 -12.10
C GLY A 13 -8.08 -3.69 -12.69
N GLY A 14 -7.62 -2.92 -13.68
CA GLY A 14 -6.44 -3.26 -14.48
C GLY A 14 -5.15 -3.36 -13.68
N ALA A 15 -4.73 -2.27 -13.05
CA ALA A 15 -3.49 -2.23 -12.27
C ALA A 15 -3.51 -3.21 -11.10
N ALA A 16 -4.64 -3.35 -10.40
CA ALA A 16 -4.76 -4.25 -9.26
C ALA A 16 -4.66 -5.74 -9.65
N ARG A 17 -5.08 -6.11 -10.86
CA ARG A 17 -4.87 -7.46 -11.40
C ARG A 17 -3.41 -7.74 -11.70
N ILE A 18 -2.69 -6.74 -12.21
CA ILE A 18 -1.24 -6.86 -12.44
C ILE A 18 -0.51 -7.12 -11.11
N VAL A 19 -0.85 -6.38 -10.07
CA VAL A 19 -0.30 -6.59 -8.71
C VAL A 19 -0.54 -8.03 -8.24
N ALA A 20 -1.77 -8.53 -8.39
CA ALA A 20 -2.12 -9.90 -8.00
C ALA A 20 -1.33 -10.95 -8.81
N CYS A 21 -1.18 -10.75 -10.12
CA CYS A 21 -0.38 -11.65 -10.97
C CYS A 21 1.09 -11.68 -10.53
N ILE A 22 1.69 -10.51 -10.32
CA ILE A 22 3.09 -10.41 -9.87
C ILE A 22 3.24 -11.08 -8.49
N HIS A 23 2.31 -10.83 -7.57
CA HIS A 23 2.34 -11.41 -6.23
C HIS A 23 2.33 -12.95 -6.28
N ARG A 24 1.41 -13.53 -7.03
CA ARG A 24 1.29 -15.00 -7.19
C ARG A 24 2.54 -15.58 -7.83
N GLN A 25 3.07 -14.95 -8.89
CA GLN A 25 4.28 -15.40 -9.55
C GLN A 25 5.49 -15.39 -8.60
N LEU A 26 5.67 -14.33 -7.82
CA LEU A 26 6.76 -14.25 -6.85
C LEU A 26 6.67 -15.35 -5.79
N LEU A 27 5.46 -15.67 -5.32
CA LEU A 27 5.26 -16.77 -4.37
C LEU A 27 5.56 -18.14 -5.01
N GLU A 28 5.20 -18.35 -6.28
CA GLU A 28 5.52 -19.56 -7.05
C GLU A 28 7.04 -19.71 -7.26
N ASP A 29 7.74 -18.61 -7.47
CA ASP A 29 9.20 -18.56 -7.62
C ASP A 29 9.96 -18.73 -6.28
N GLY A 30 9.22 -18.86 -5.16
CA GLY A 30 9.79 -19.07 -3.83
C GLY A 30 10.24 -17.79 -3.12
N GLU A 31 9.87 -16.62 -3.64
CA GLU A 31 10.13 -15.33 -3.00
C GLU A 31 9.10 -14.99 -1.91
N GLU A 32 9.47 -14.14 -0.97
CA GLU A 32 8.55 -13.62 0.03
C GLU A 32 7.85 -12.36 -0.51
N SER A 33 6.64 -12.52 -1.04
CA SER A 33 5.84 -11.41 -1.55
C SER A 33 4.73 -11.01 -0.60
N TYR A 34 4.59 -9.72 -0.38
CA TYR A 34 3.54 -9.08 0.41
C TYR A 34 2.84 -8.02 -0.44
N VAL A 35 1.54 -7.88 -0.27
CA VAL A 35 0.76 -6.82 -0.91
C VAL A 35 -0.02 -6.03 0.15
N VAL A 36 0.10 -4.73 0.09
CA VAL A 36 -0.70 -3.80 0.89
C VAL A 36 -1.59 -2.99 -0.01
N TYR A 37 -2.87 -2.93 0.33
CA TYR A 37 -3.84 -2.12 -0.40
C TYR A 37 -4.75 -1.33 0.54
N GLY A 38 -5.33 -0.23 0.05
CA GLY A 38 -6.11 0.70 0.86
C GLY A 38 -7.62 0.65 0.63
N ARG A 39 -8.09 0.28 -0.55
CA ARG A 39 -9.48 0.42 -0.96
C ARG A 39 -10.07 -0.86 -1.54
N GLY A 40 -11.39 -0.96 -1.47
CA GLY A 40 -12.13 -2.08 -2.05
C GLY A 40 -12.19 -3.30 -1.12
N THR A 41 -12.85 -4.33 -1.62
CA THR A 41 -12.95 -5.63 -0.97
C THR A 41 -11.99 -6.57 -1.69
N GLY A 42 -10.73 -6.60 -1.27
CA GLY A 42 -9.76 -7.54 -1.85
C GLY A 42 -10.13 -8.99 -1.54
N GLU A 43 -9.61 -9.92 -2.33
CA GLU A 43 -9.67 -11.33 -2.03
C GLU A 43 -8.74 -11.67 -0.85
N GLU A 44 -9.15 -12.61 -0.01
CA GLU A 44 -8.28 -13.13 1.04
C GLU A 44 -7.22 -14.04 0.41
N GLU A 45 -6.01 -13.55 0.35
CA GLU A 45 -4.85 -14.30 -0.11
C GLU A 45 -3.70 -14.19 0.90
N LYS A 46 -2.77 -15.12 0.83
CA LYS A 46 -1.59 -15.14 1.70
C LYS A 46 -0.79 -13.84 1.53
N ASN A 47 -0.44 -13.20 2.63
CA ASN A 47 0.35 -11.97 2.67
C ASN A 47 -0.28 -10.77 1.95
N VAL A 48 -1.59 -10.76 1.76
CA VAL A 48 -2.36 -9.64 1.22
C VAL A 48 -3.08 -8.93 2.36
N ILE A 49 -2.78 -7.66 2.59
CA ILE A 49 -3.19 -6.93 3.79
C ILE A 49 -3.85 -5.61 3.40
N ARG A 50 -5.03 -5.35 3.92
CA ARG A 50 -5.69 -4.07 3.80
C ARG A 50 -5.31 -3.17 4.98
N ILE A 51 -4.80 -1.96 4.70
CA ILE A 51 -4.36 -0.99 5.73
C ILE A 51 -5.40 0.04 6.10
N ASP A 52 -6.46 0.20 5.31
CA ASP A 52 -7.42 1.30 5.46
C ASP A 52 -8.83 0.80 5.75
N LYS A 53 -9.65 1.68 6.33
CA LYS A 53 -11.08 1.46 6.55
C LYS A 53 -11.90 2.36 5.64
N ASN A 54 -13.07 1.91 5.21
CA ASN A 54 -13.90 2.67 4.27
C ASN A 54 -14.17 4.10 4.74
N TYR A 55 -14.53 4.30 6.02
CA TYR A 55 -14.82 5.63 6.54
C TYR A 55 -13.58 6.55 6.54
N GLU A 56 -12.37 6.01 6.74
CA GLU A 56 -11.11 6.78 6.69
C GLU A 56 -10.85 7.29 5.28
N VAL A 57 -11.10 6.46 4.25
CA VAL A 57 -10.99 6.86 2.84
C VAL A 57 -11.99 7.97 2.49
N TYR A 58 -13.25 7.83 2.90
CA TYR A 58 -14.28 8.84 2.62
C TYR A 58 -13.98 10.16 3.33
N LEU A 59 -13.53 10.11 4.59
CA LEU A 59 -13.14 11.30 5.32
C LEU A 59 -11.93 11.99 4.67
N SER A 60 -10.94 11.23 4.27
CA SER A 60 -9.75 11.72 3.56
C SER A 60 -10.13 12.36 2.22
N ALA A 61 -11.03 11.75 1.46
CA ALA A 61 -11.53 12.30 0.21
C ALA A 61 -12.27 13.64 0.42
N LEU A 62 -13.09 13.73 1.46
CA LEU A 62 -13.80 14.98 1.82
C LEU A 62 -12.82 16.07 2.19
N LEU A 63 -11.84 15.77 3.04
CA LEU A 63 -10.82 16.73 3.45
C LEU A 63 -9.95 17.19 2.28
N CYS A 64 -9.62 16.30 1.34
CA CYS A 64 -8.92 16.67 0.11
C CYS A 64 -9.73 17.64 -0.76
N ARG A 65 -11.05 17.44 -0.85
CA ARG A 65 -11.93 18.34 -1.63
C ARG A 65 -12.03 19.73 -1.01
N ILE A 66 -12.02 19.82 0.31
CA ILE A 66 -12.11 21.10 1.04
C ILE A 66 -10.77 21.84 1.02
N THR A 67 -9.65 21.12 1.23
CA THR A 67 -8.33 21.73 1.43
C THR A 67 -7.45 21.74 0.20
N GLY A 68 -7.75 20.91 -0.82
CA GLY A 68 -6.87 20.70 -1.99
C GLY A 68 -5.61 19.88 -1.71
N LEU A 69 -5.40 19.42 -0.48
CA LEU A 69 -4.19 18.68 -0.06
C LEU A 69 -4.36 17.18 -0.27
N ASN A 70 -4.00 16.69 -1.44
CA ASN A 70 -4.01 15.27 -1.74
C ASN A 70 -2.77 14.57 -1.14
N GLY A 71 -2.97 13.38 -0.55
CA GLY A 71 -1.89 12.59 0.04
C GLY A 71 -1.40 13.05 1.42
N TRP A 72 -2.06 14.03 2.05
CA TRP A 72 -1.75 14.51 3.42
C TRP A 72 -2.60 13.88 4.50
N TRP A 73 -3.79 13.41 4.12
CA TRP A 73 -4.77 12.86 5.06
C TRP A 73 -4.55 11.36 5.29
N ASN A 74 -5.32 10.79 6.22
CA ASN A 74 -5.23 9.39 6.59
C ASN A 74 -3.85 8.95 7.09
N GLN A 75 -3.36 9.65 8.10
CA GLN A 75 -2.10 9.32 8.75
C GLN A 75 -2.12 7.96 9.45
N LYS A 76 -3.31 7.51 9.91
CA LYS A 76 -3.46 6.20 10.58
C LYS A 76 -3.13 5.04 9.66
N ALA A 77 -3.61 5.07 8.41
CA ALA A 77 -3.28 4.04 7.43
C ALA A 77 -1.78 4.01 7.11
N ALA A 78 -1.15 5.18 6.93
CA ALA A 78 0.28 5.28 6.69
C ALA A 78 1.11 4.74 7.87
N ARG A 79 0.69 5.00 9.10
CA ARG A 79 1.35 4.45 10.31
C ARG A 79 1.17 2.94 10.45
N ARG A 80 0.01 2.39 10.06
CA ARG A 80 -0.20 0.94 9.98
C ARG A 80 0.74 0.32 8.95
N LEU A 81 0.91 0.97 7.79
CA LEU A 81 1.84 0.52 6.77
C LEU A 81 3.28 0.52 7.28
N THR A 82 3.75 1.60 7.89
CA THR A 82 5.13 1.66 8.42
C THR A 82 5.36 0.66 9.54
N ALA A 83 4.40 0.44 10.42
CA ALA A 83 4.47 -0.61 11.45
C ALA A 83 4.57 -2.02 10.84
N LEU A 84 3.80 -2.29 9.79
CA LEU A 84 3.88 -3.53 9.05
C LEU A 84 5.24 -3.69 8.35
N MET A 85 5.80 -2.61 7.82
CA MET A 85 7.14 -2.62 7.22
C MET A 85 8.23 -2.90 8.26
N ASP A 86 8.07 -2.43 9.51
CA ASP A 86 8.98 -2.78 10.61
C ASP A 86 8.95 -4.28 10.94
N GLU A 87 7.79 -4.93 10.80
CA GLU A 87 7.64 -6.39 11.02
C GLU A 87 8.19 -7.20 9.84
N ILE A 88 7.85 -6.82 8.61
CA ILE A 88 8.23 -7.53 7.39
C ILE A 88 9.71 -7.31 7.07
N GLN A 89 10.21 -6.10 7.24
CA GLN A 89 11.53 -5.64 6.79
C GLN A 89 11.77 -5.95 5.31
N PRO A 90 11.02 -5.29 4.40
CA PRO A 90 11.13 -5.56 2.97
C PRO A 90 12.49 -5.12 2.42
N ASP A 91 13.04 -5.93 1.51
CA ASP A 91 14.26 -5.60 0.79
C ASP A 91 14.01 -4.56 -0.31
N ILE A 92 12.79 -4.55 -0.86
CA ILE A 92 12.35 -3.63 -1.89
C ILE A 92 10.86 -3.32 -1.75
N VAL A 93 10.48 -2.07 -2.03
CA VAL A 93 9.09 -1.63 -2.11
C VAL A 93 8.73 -1.29 -3.53
N HIS A 94 7.70 -1.95 -4.07
CA HIS A 94 7.16 -1.70 -5.40
C HIS A 94 5.83 -0.96 -5.29
N ILE A 95 5.81 0.29 -5.74
CA ILE A 95 4.63 1.15 -5.68
C ILE A 95 3.96 1.21 -7.04
N HIS A 96 2.71 0.73 -7.13
CA HIS A 96 1.93 0.76 -8.36
C HIS A 96 1.06 2.02 -8.45
N THR A 97 0.25 2.27 -7.42
CA THR A 97 -0.70 3.39 -7.42
C THR A 97 -0.82 4.00 -6.03
N LEU A 98 -0.49 5.28 -5.90
CA LEU A 98 -0.61 6.02 -4.65
C LEU A 98 -1.85 6.92 -4.56
N HIS A 99 -2.53 7.18 -5.67
CA HIS A 99 -3.75 8.00 -5.63
C HIS A 99 -4.94 7.22 -5.04
N GLY A 100 -5.93 7.91 -4.54
CA GLY A 100 -7.17 7.30 -4.04
C GLY A 100 -7.49 7.55 -2.58
N TYR A 101 -6.86 8.53 -1.97
CA TYR A 101 -7.17 9.04 -0.61
C TYR A 101 -6.96 8.03 0.52
N TYR A 102 -6.20 6.97 0.31
CA TYR A 102 -6.11 5.87 1.27
C TYR A 102 -4.96 6.00 2.28
N MET A 103 -3.97 6.86 2.04
CA MET A 103 -2.92 7.12 3.04
C MET A 103 -2.20 8.45 2.84
N ASN A 104 -1.45 8.86 3.88
CA ASN A 104 -0.53 9.98 3.84
C ASN A 104 0.81 9.55 3.23
N PHE A 105 1.16 10.11 2.07
CA PHE A 105 2.37 9.73 1.33
C PHE A 105 3.65 10.27 1.96
N GLN A 106 3.58 11.40 2.65
CA GLN A 106 4.76 11.99 3.29
C GLN A 106 5.33 11.06 4.37
N ILE A 107 4.46 10.40 5.12
CA ILE A 107 4.87 9.42 6.14
C ILE A 107 5.58 8.24 5.48
N LEU A 108 5.06 7.73 4.36
CA LEU A 108 5.70 6.65 3.60
C LEU A 108 7.07 7.06 3.09
N TRP A 109 7.18 8.22 2.43
CA TRP A 109 8.47 8.70 1.90
C TRP A 109 9.51 8.93 2.98
N ASN A 110 9.12 9.53 4.10
CA ASN A 110 10.02 9.73 5.23
C ASN A 110 10.53 8.40 5.79
N TYR A 111 9.65 7.39 5.84
CA TYR A 111 10.04 6.05 6.30
C TYR A 111 11.03 5.39 5.35
N LEU A 112 10.74 5.37 4.04
CA LEU A 112 11.61 4.77 3.02
C LEU A 112 13.01 5.41 3.02
N ASN A 113 13.06 6.75 3.08
CA ASN A 113 14.32 7.48 3.14
C ASN A 113 15.09 7.21 4.44
N LYS A 114 14.41 7.16 5.58
CA LYS A 114 15.04 6.90 6.88
C LYS A 114 15.71 5.52 6.95
N HIS A 115 15.09 4.53 6.33
CA HIS A 115 15.53 3.13 6.35
C HIS A 115 16.32 2.72 5.11
N ASP A 116 16.56 3.66 4.17
CA ASP A 116 17.29 3.44 2.92
C ASP A 116 16.74 2.25 2.11
N ILE A 117 15.41 2.12 2.07
CA ILE A 117 14.72 1.02 1.39
C ILE A 117 14.56 1.36 -0.10
N PRO A 118 15.09 0.53 -1.02
CA PRO A 118 14.89 0.72 -2.45
C PRO A 118 13.41 0.72 -2.83
N CYS A 119 13.01 1.67 -3.67
CA CYS A 119 11.64 1.84 -4.13
C CYS A 119 11.57 1.91 -5.66
N VAL A 120 10.66 1.15 -6.24
CA VAL A 120 10.39 1.10 -7.69
C VAL A 120 8.97 1.57 -7.99
#